data_fd68ea978d11a9796c0d00fe6b4a506b
#
_entry.id   fd68ea978d11a9796c0d00fe6b4a506b
#
_cell.length_a   1.000
_cell.length_b   1.000
_cell.length_c   1.000
_cell.angle_alpha   90.00
_cell.angle_beta   90.00
_cell.angle_gamma   90.00
#
_symmetry.space_group_name_H-M   'P 1'
#
loop_
_entity.id
_entity.type
_entity.pdbx_description
1 polymer ?
#
loop_
_entity_poly.entity_id
_entity_poly.type
_entity_poly.pdbx_seq_one_letter_code
_entity_poly.pdbx_strand_id
1 'polypeptide(L)' 'MAKARLHLTFPESLRSVPVVHRLGTDFGLVTNIRRANLEESGGWIILEVEGDEDRIADAIVWLADQGLQVDRIED' A
#
# COMPACT_ATOMS: atom_id res chain seq x y z
N MET A 1 17.57 -3.57 -5.35
CA MET A 1 16.14 -3.36 -5.12
C MET A 1 15.88 -3.36 -3.62
N ALA A 2 14.98 -2.50 -3.21
CA ALA A 2 14.60 -2.39 -1.80
C ALA A 2 13.30 -3.14 -1.53
N LYS A 3 13.09 -3.50 -0.30
CA LYS A 3 11.83 -4.06 0.19
C LYS A 3 11.32 -3.22 1.34
N ALA A 4 10.02 -3.08 1.42
CA ALA A 4 9.37 -2.45 2.54
C ALA A 4 8.09 -3.20 2.88
N ARG A 5 7.73 -3.19 4.14
CA ARG A 5 6.46 -3.75 4.60
C ARG A 5 5.61 -2.59 5.07
N LEU A 6 4.41 -2.48 4.51
CA LEU A 6 3.50 -1.38 4.78
C LEU A 6 2.22 -1.90 5.42
N HIS A 7 1.77 -1.22 6.45
CA HIS A 7 0.44 -1.44 7.02
C HIS A 7 -0.44 -0.33 6.48
N LEU A 8 -1.41 -0.68 5.65
CA LEU A 8 -2.31 0.26 5.01
C LEU A 8 -3.68 0.16 5.67
N THR A 9 -4.18 1.28 6.18
CA THR A 9 -5.51 1.35 6.73
C THR A 9 -6.42 2.06 5.73
N PHE A 10 -7.50 1.40 5.34
CA PHE A 10 -8.43 1.87 4.32
C PHE A 10 -9.68 2.43 4.99
N PRO A 11 -10.01 3.70 4.75
CA PRO A 11 -11.33 4.19 5.10
C PRO A 11 -12.38 3.62 4.15
N GLU A 12 -13.63 3.62 4.57
CA GLU A 12 -14.73 3.07 3.78
C GLU A 12 -14.79 3.65 2.36
N SER A 13 -14.52 4.94 2.22
CA SER A 13 -14.62 5.64 0.94
C SER A 13 -13.61 5.19 -0.11
N LEU A 14 -12.57 4.45 0.29
CA LEU A 14 -11.50 4.04 -0.63
C LEU A 14 -11.56 2.58 -1.06
N ARG A 15 -12.62 1.88 -0.72
CA ARG A 15 -12.75 0.46 -1.07
C ARG A 15 -12.69 0.20 -2.57
N SER A 16 -13.17 1.14 -3.37
CA SER A 16 -13.24 0.97 -4.83
C SER A 16 -11.96 1.40 -5.56
N VAL A 17 -11.00 2.00 -4.86
CA VAL A 17 -9.75 2.44 -5.48
C VAL A 17 -8.79 1.24 -5.56
N PRO A 18 -8.33 0.86 -6.76
CA PRO A 18 -7.46 -0.32 -6.91
C PRO A 18 -6.02 0.01 -6.56
N VAL A 19 -5.75 0.33 -5.28
CA VAL A 19 -4.44 0.84 -4.87
C VAL A 19 -3.32 -0.17 -5.07
N VAL A 20 -3.57 -1.45 -4.75
CA VAL A 20 -2.53 -2.48 -4.89
C VAL A 20 -2.16 -2.66 -6.36
N HIS A 21 -3.15 -2.69 -7.23
CA HIS A 21 -2.92 -2.78 -8.67
C HIS A 21 -2.10 -1.59 -9.17
N ARG A 22 -2.45 -0.38 -8.72
CA ARG A 22 -1.78 0.84 -9.15
C ARG A 22 -0.34 0.94 -8.65
N LEU A 23 -0.04 0.37 -7.50
CA LEU A 23 1.34 0.28 -7.04
C LEU A 23 2.21 -0.49 -8.02
N GLY A 24 1.65 -1.53 -8.64
CA GLY A 24 2.36 -2.27 -9.67
C GLY A 24 2.44 -1.52 -11.00
N THR A 25 1.31 -1.01 -11.49
CA THR A 25 1.26 -0.40 -12.83
C THR A 25 1.88 0.98 -12.87
N ASP A 26 1.68 1.81 -11.85
CA ASP A 26 2.11 3.21 -11.88
C ASP A 26 3.48 3.41 -11.26
N PHE A 27 3.86 2.60 -10.29
CA PHE A 27 5.11 2.74 -9.56
C PHE A 27 6.12 1.63 -9.85
N GLY A 28 5.71 0.62 -10.60
CA GLY A 28 6.60 -0.48 -10.96
C GLY A 28 7.02 -1.36 -9.80
N LEU A 29 6.21 -1.41 -8.75
CA LEU A 29 6.53 -2.20 -7.56
C LEU A 29 5.97 -3.61 -7.67
N VAL A 30 6.73 -4.57 -7.17
CA VAL A 30 6.22 -5.93 -6.96
C VAL A 30 5.51 -5.92 -5.61
N THR A 31 4.26 -6.35 -5.58
CA THR A 31 3.46 -6.32 -4.36
C THR A 31 3.07 -7.73 -3.93
N ASN A 32 3.04 -7.95 -2.62
CA ASN A 32 2.65 -9.22 -2.06
C ASN A 32 1.86 -8.97 -0.78
N ILE A 33 0.58 -9.34 -0.80
CA ILE A 33 -0.28 -9.19 0.38
C ILE A 33 0.08 -10.27 1.38
N ARG A 34 0.52 -9.87 2.55
CA ARG A 34 0.91 -10.79 3.62
C ARG A 34 -0.27 -11.13 4.51
N ARG A 35 -1.07 -10.13 4.84
CA ARG A 35 -2.29 -10.30 5.63
C ARG A 35 -3.28 -9.22 5.23
N ALA A 36 -4.56 -9.50 5.38
CA ALA A 36 -5.60 -8.52 5.08
C ALA A 36 -6.83 -8.81 5.92
N ASN A 37 -7.52 -7.74 6.28
CA ASN A 37 -8.82 -7.82 6.93
C ASN A 37 -9.64 -6.64 6.43
N LEU A 38 -10.38 -6.85 5.34
CA LEU A 38 -11.19 -5.81 4.70
C LEU A 38 -12.66 -6.12 4.88
N GLU A 39 -13.40 -5.11 5.29
CA GLU A 39 -14.84 -5.16 5.48
C GLU A 39 -15.49 -4.01 4.72
N GLU A 40 -16.83 -3.97 4.71
CA GLU A 40 -17.54 -2.88 4.05
C GLU A 40 -17.22 -1.52 4.66
N SER A 41 -16.95 -1.49 5.96
CA SER A 41 -16.63 -0.25 6.68
C SER A 41 -15.18 0.16 6.58
N GLY A 42 -14.36 -0.57 5.82
CA GLY A 42 -12.94 -0.34 5.69
C GLY A 42 -12.14 -1.53 6.16
N GLY A 43 -10.89 -1.32 6.53
CA GLY A 43 -10.05 -2.39 7.02
C GLY A 43 -8.58 -2.07 6.86
N TRP A 44 -7.75 -3.11 6.85
CA TRP A 44 -6.31 -2.93 6.73
C TRP A 44 -5.68 -4.07 5.94
N ILE A 45 -4.51 -3.77 5.37
CA ILE A 45 -3.70 -4.74 4.63
C ILE A 45 -2.26 -4.59 5.10
N ILE A 46 -1.58 -5.71 5.32
CA ILE A 46 -0.12 -5.71 5.44
C ILE A 46 0.43 -6.15 4.10
N LEU A 47 1.14 -5.25 3.45
CA LEU A 47 1.62 -5.38 2.08
C LEU A 47 3.14 -5.28 2.05
N GLU A 48 3.77 -6.25 1.40
CA GLU A 48 5.21 -6.17 1.12
C GLU A 48 5.38 -5.61 -0.28
N VAL A 49 6.22 -4.58 -0.43
CA VAL A 49 6.53 -4.00 -1.72
C VAL A 49 8.02 -4.11 -1.98
N GLU A 50 8.37 -4.31 -3.24
CA GLU A 50 9.76 -4.44 -3.66
C GLU A 50 9.99 -3.62 -4.92
N GLY A 51 11.05 -2.86 -4.94
CA GLY A 51 11.41 -2.03 -6.08
C GLY A 51 12.48 -1.02 -5.69
N ASP A 52 12.63 0.02 -6.50
CA ASP A 52 13.55 1.09 -6.18
C ASP A 52 13.08 1.87 -4.97
N GLU A 53 14.00 2.23 -4.07
CA GLU A 53 13.66 2.97 -2.86
C GLU A 53 12.92 4.27 -3.19
N ASP A 54 13.32 4.97 -4.24
CA ASP A 54 12.65 6.21 -4.67
C ASP A 54 11.21 5.95 -5.07
N ARG A 55 10.94 4.83 -5.75
CA ARG A 55 9.58 4.46 -6.15
C ARG A 55 8.74 4.09 -4.95
N ILE A 56 9.33 3.42 -3.98
CA ILE A 56 8.64 3.08 -2.74
C ILE A 56 8.26 4.36 -2.01
N ALA A 57 9.18 5.32 -1.89
CA ALA A 57 8.92 6.60 -1.24
C ALA A 57 7.78 7.36 -1.94
N ASP A 58 7.83 7.43 -3.28
CA ASP A 58 6.78 8.08 -4.06
C ASP A 58 5.42 7.41 -3.87
N ALA A 59 5.42 6.07 -3.83
CA ALA A 59 4.19 5.32 -3.63
C ALA A 59 3.57 5.58 -2.27
N ILE A 60 4.38 5.70 -1.22
CA ILE A 60 3.89 6.00 0.13
C ILE A 60 3.21 7.37 0.14
N VAL A 61 3.83 8.38 -0.50
CA VAL A 61 3.24 9.71 -0.60
C VAL A 61 1.90 9.63 -1.36
N TRP A 62 1.88 8.91 -2.47
CA TRP A 62 0.66 8.76 -3.26
C TRP A 62 -0.47 8.09 -2.45
N LEU A 63 -0.13 7.02 -1.71
CA LEU A 63 -1.12 6.34 -0.87
C LEU A 63 -1.70 7.27 0.18
N ALA A 64 -0.85 8.06 0.84
CA ALA A 64 -1.30 9.03 1.83
C ALA A 64 -2.19 10.09 1.20
N ASP A 65 -1.85 10.55 -0.01
CA ASP A 65 -2.66 11.52 -0.76
C ASP A 65 -4.03 10.96 -1.14
N GLN A 66 -4.14 9.65 -1.30
CA GLN A 66 -5.43 9.01 -1.56
C GLN A 66 -6.30 8.91 -0.31
N GLY A 67 -5.75 9.21 0.84
CA GLY A 67 -6.49 9.17 2.09
C GLY A 67 -6.28 7.92 2.93
N LEU A 68 -5.33 7.05 2.55
CA LEU A 68 -4.98 5.91 3.37
C LEU A 68 -4.04 6.33 4.50
N GLN A 69 -4.15 5.66 5.63
CA GLN A 69 -3.11 5.74 6.65
C GLN A 69 -2.05 4.70 6.29
N VAL A 70 -0.81 5.15 6.17
CA VAL A 70 0.30 4.30 5.77
C VAL A 70 1.33 4.26 6.90
N ASP A 71 1.58 3.07 7.40
CA ASP A 71 2.61 2.85 8.41
C ASP A 71 3.66 1.92 7.82
N ARG A 72 4.92 2.33 7.82
CA ARG A 72 6.01 1.49 7.35
C ARG A 72 6.46 0.64 8.54
N ILE A 73 6.37 -0.67 8.38
CA ILE A 73 6.73 -1.62 9.44
C ILE A 73 8.18 -1.99 9.25
N GLU A 74 8.97 -1.83 10.30
CA GLU A 74 10.36 -2.28 10.31
C GLU A 74 10.44 -3.69 10.85
N ASP A 75 11.26 -4.50 10.20
CA ASP A 75 11.53 -5.86 10.68
C ASP A 75 12.57 -5.86 11.79
#